data_afa72aebd548b81eb9521c31db404b52
#
_entry.id   afa72aebd548b81eb9521c31db404b52
#
_cell.length_a   1.000
_cell.length_b   1.000
_cell.length_c   1.000
_cell.angle_alpha   90.00
_cell.angle_beta   90.00
_cell.angle_gamma   90.00
#
_symmetry.space_group_name_H-M   'P 1'
#
loop_
_entity.id
_entity.type
_entity.pdbx_description
1 polymer ?
#
loop_
_entity_poly.entity_id
_entity_poly.type
_entity_poly.pdbx_seq_one_letter_code
_entity_poly.pdbx_strand_id
1 'polypeptide(L)'
;MTEWVLEQVDYQYEQSEIKTLAALYGSFRTGRSYQIIGDLGSGKSTLLALLAGLAVCSKGSLTFAEKELASLDRNTYRGREVACLFREGSLLRDSALANLEMEVLLSGGKSDKEELTKVLLSVGLQEHQLKRPLNKLSEKDQQLVALAKLLAKKTAQLLLVDEPEVVFSECGVSFAMERLRRQCLQQEKCLVFTTQTLQSVKFADELWGLNGGKLLFIKEQ
;
A
#
# COMPACT_ATOMS: atom_id res chain seq x y z
N MET A 1 0.62 -15.24 12.72
CA MET A 1 -0.30 -14.29 12.05
C MET A 1 0.09 -12.91 12.50
N THR A 2 0.47 -12.02 11.59
CA THR A 2 0.89 -10.67 11.94
C THR A 2 -0.30 -9.72 11.85
N GLU A 3 -0.40 -8.78 12.78
CA GLU A 3 -1.52 -7.86 12.90
C GLU A 3 -1.05 -6.44 13.17
N TRP A 4 -1.81 -5.48 12.64
CA TRP A 4 -1.73 -4.04 12.94
C TRP A 4 -2.98 -3.68 13.74
N VAL A 5 -2.80 -3.18 14.96
CA VAL A 5 -3.92 -2.83 15.85
C VAL A 5 -3.89 -1.34 16.15
N LEU A 6 -5.04 -0.69 15.96
CA LEU A 6 -5.27 0.71 16.30
C LEU A 6 -6.15 0.78 17.55
N GLU A 7 -5.66 1.47 18.59
CA GLU A 7 -6.36 1.72 19.84
C GLU A 7 -6.42 3.20 20.17
N GLN A 8 -7.60 3.80 20.07
CA GLN A 8 -7.83 5.24 20.32
C GLN A 8 -6.93 6.16 19.50
N VAL A 9 -6.59 5.80 18.26
CA VAL A 9 -5.64 6.54 17.46
C VAL A 9 -6.23 7.88 17.01
N ASP A 10 -5.56 8.96 17.41
CA ASP A 10 -5.77 10.31 16.90
C ASP A 10 -4.61 10.71 15.98
N TYR A 11 -4.91 11.49 14.96
CA TYR A 11 -3.90 12.16 14.16
C TYR A 11 -4.32 13.60 13.82
N GLN A 12 -3.39 14.52 13.99
CA GLN A 12 -3.55 15.93 13.67
C GLN A 12 -2.27 16.44 13.01
N TYR A 13 -2.41 17.11 11.87
CA TYR A 13 -1.27 17.77 11.23
C TYR A 13 -0.83 18.99 12.07
N GLU A 14 0.48 19.27 12.12
CA GLU A 14 1.07 20.33 12.94
C GLU A 14 0.46 21.72 12.69
N GLN A 15 0.00 21.97 11.46
CA GLN A 15 -0.58 23.25 11.06
C GLN A 15 -2.13 23.26 11.07
N SER A 16 -2.76 22.22 11.60
CA SER A 16 -4.22 22.09 11.63
C SER A 16 -4.72 22.13 13.07
N GLU A 17 -5.79 22.90 13.32
CA GLU A 17 -6.52 22.87 14.58
C GLU A 17 -7.48 21.67 14.69
N ILE A 18 -7.77 21.02 13.57
CA ILE A 18 -8.75 19.94 13.48
C ILE A 18 -8.03 18.60 13.37
N LYS A 19 -8.47 17.62 14.15
CA LYS A 19 -8.00 16.24 14.00
C LYS A 19 -8.46 15.66 12.68
N THR A 20 -7.52 15.13 11.91
CA THR A 20 -7.82 14.39 10.68
C THR A 20 -8.37 13.00 10.99
N LEU A 21 -7.86 12.35 12.04
CA LEU A 21 -8.34 11.08 12.56
C LEU A 21 -8.63 11.22 14.06
N ALA A 22 -9.75 10.65 14.52
CA ALA A 22 -10.24 10.83 15.89
C ALA A 22 -10.71 9.53 16.51
N ALA A 23 -9.97 9.04 17.51
CA ALA A 23 -10.26 7.84 18.28
C ALA A 23 -10.53 6.61 17.40
N LEU A 24 -9.62 6.32 16.44
CA LEU A 24 -9.75 5.14 15.60
C LEU A 24 -9.48 3.88 16.39
N TYR A 25 -10.35 2.89 16.15
CA TYR A 25 -10.17 1.51 16.55
C TYR A 25 -10.27 0.62 15.33
N GLY A 26 -9.43 -0.39 15.24
CA GLY A 26 -9.49 -1.37 14.16
C GLY A 26 -8.28 -2.27 14.17
N SER A 27 -8.37 -3.36 13.43
CA SER A 27 -7.25 -4.26 13.23
C SER A 27 -7.17 -4.75 11.78
N PHE A 28 -5.96 -4.91 11.30
CA PHE A 28 -5.64 -5.41 9.97
C PHE A 28 -4.65 -6.55 10.12
N ARG A 29 -4.94 -7.71 9.55
CA ARG A 29 -4.13 -8.92 9.73
C ARG A 29 -3.70 -9.55 8.42
N THR A 30 -2.59 -10.25 8.45
CA THR A 30 -2.10 -11.02 7.31
C THR A 30 -3.10 -12.11 6.89
N GLY A 31 -3.12 -12.42 5.57
CA GLY A 31 -4.08 -13.35 4.96
C GLY A 31 -5.43 -12.73 4.63
N ARG A 32 -5.61 -11.41 4.84
CA ARG A 32 -6.87 -10.71 4.54
C ARG A 32 -6.65 -9.42 3.74
N SER A 33 -7.72 -9.02 3.06
CA SER A 33 -7.80 -7.78 2.28
C SER A 33 -8.91 -6.87 2.80
N TYR A 34 -8.60 -5.57 2.90
CA TYR A 34 -9.45 -4.54 3.51
C TYR A 34 -9.66 -3.38 2.56
N GLN A 35 -10.92 -3.03 2.31
CA GLN A 35 -11.27 -1.79 1.62
C GLN A 35 -11.70 -0.75 2.63
N ILE A 36 -11.11 0.43 2.55
CA ILE A 36 -11.50 1.61 3.34
C ILE A 36 -12.15 2.62 2.40
N ILE A 37 -13.47 2.78 2.50
CA ILE A 37 -14.24 3.74 1.71
C ILE A 37 -14.45 5.03 2.51
N GLY A 38 -14.40 6.16 1.82
CA GLY A 38 -14.69 7.47 2.41
C GLY A 38 -14.55 8.59 1.40
N ASP A 39 -15.13 9.74 1.71
CA ASP A 39 -15.07 10.93 0.85
C ASP A 39 -13.66 11.51 0.73
N LEU A 40 -13.48 12.43 -0.21
CA LEU A 40 -12.26 13.22 -0.31
C LEU A 40 -12.03 13.99 1.00
N GLY A 41 -10.81 13.94 1.53
CA GLY A 41 -10.47 14.60 2.79
C GLY A 41 -10.90 13.85 4.06
N SER A 42 -11.49 12.67 3.98
CA SER A 42 -11.90 11.88 5.17
C SER A 42 -10.74 11.33 6.02
N GLY A 43 -9.49 11.41 5.55
CA GLY A 43 -8.30 10.93 6.25
C GLY A 43 -7.78 9.57 5.77
N LYS A 44 -8.25 9.03 4.64
CA LYS A 44 -7.84 7.71 4.10
C LYS A 44 -6.33 7.62 3.87
N SER A 45 -5.75 8.56 3.13
CA SER A 45 -4.30 8.59 2.87
C SER A 45 -3.50 8.79 4.16
N THR A 46 -4.04 9.52 5.14
CA THR A 46 -3.44 9.68 6.47
C THR A 46 -3.42 8.36 7.24
N LEU A 47 -4.52 7.59 7.20
CA LEU A 47 -4.56 6.27 7.81
C LEU A 47 -3.55 5.31 7.15
N LEU A 48 -3.44 5.32 5.81
CA LEU A 48 -2.40 4.54 5.14
C LEU A 48 -0.99 5.01 5.51
N ALA A 49 -0.76 6.32 5.67
CA ALA A 49 0.53 6.86 6.09
C ALA A 49 0.92 6.43 7.52
N LEU A 50 -0.03 6.34 8.45
CA LEU A 50 0.17 5.77 9.78
C LEU A 50 0.54 4.29 9.70
N LEU A 51 -0.22 3.48 8.97
CA LEU A 51 0.04 2.05 8.78
C LEU A 51 1.39 1.81 8.09
N ALA A 52 1.78 2.69 7.17
CA ALA A 52 3.09 2.64 6.51
C ALA A 52 4.26 3.08 7.43
N GLY A 53 4.01 3.62 8.61
CA GLY A 53 5.05 4.20 9.48
C GLY A 53 5.65 5.49 8.92
N LEU A 54 4.96 6.16 7.99
CA LEU A 54 5.33 7.48 7.46
C LEU A 54 4.94 8.61 8.43
N ALA A 55 3.88 8.40 9.19
CA ALA A 55 3.41 9.30 10.24
C ALA A 55 3.34 8.56 11.59
N VAL A 56 3.25 9.32 12.68
CA VAL A 56 3.07 8.82 14.05
C VAL A 56 1.77 9.38 14.58
N CYS A 57 0.97 8.55 15.25
CA CYS A 57 -0.27 9.01 15.88
C CYS A 57 0.02 10.09 16.94
N SER A 58 -0.87 11.10 17.02
CA SER A 58 -0.76 12.19 18.00
C SER A 58 -1.18 11.72 19.40
N LYS A 59 -2.10 10.74 19.47
CA LYS A 59 -2.56 10.05 20.68
C LYS A 59 -2.97 8.62 20.32
N GLY A 60 -3.11 7.78 21.35
CA GLY A 60 -3.45 6.38 21.20
C GLY A 60 -2.26 5.52 20.84
N SER A 61 -2.49 4.31 20.41
CA SER A 61 -1.50 3.29 20.10
C SER A 61 -1.75 2.68 18.72
N LEU A 62 -0.70 2.53 17.94
CA LEU A 62 -0.67 1.72 16.72
C LEU A 62 0.43 0.69 16.87
N THR A 63 0.05 -0.59 16.97
CA THR A 63 1.00 -1.68 17.13
C THR A 63 1.15 -2.48 15.83
N PHE A 64 2.32 -3.06 15.64
CA PHE A 64 2.67 -4.05 14.63
C PHE A 64 3.30 -5.26 15.32
N ALA A 65 2.72 -6.43 15.14
CA ALA A 65 3.17 -7.65 15.81
C ALA A 65 3.38 -7.44 17.35
N GLU A 66 2.35 -6.87 17.98
CA GLU A 66 2.30 -6.56 19.43
C GLU A 66 3.32 -5.52 19.93
N LYS A 67 4.06 -4.87 19.02
CA LYS A 67 5.02 -3.81 19.35
C LYS A 67 4.52 -2.47 18.88
N GLU A 68 4.68 -1.45 19.74
CA GLU A 68 4.34 -0.06 19.37
C GLU A 68 5.14 0.39 18.14
N LEU A 69 4.44 0.76 17.04
CA LEU A 69 5.09 1.13 15.78
C LEU A 69 6.00 2.35 15.93
N ALA A 70 5.62 3.30 16.81
CA ALA A 70 6.40 4.48 17.10
C ALA A 70 7.76 4.17 17.74
N SER A 71 7.90 3.02 18.44
CA SER A 71 9.13 2.57 19.09
C SER A 71 10.06 1.80 18.15
N LEU A 72 9.58 1.39 16.99
CA LEU A 72 10.39 0.65 16.00
C LEU A 72 11.28 1.60 15.19
N ASP A 73 12.38 1.06 14.64
CA ASP A 73 13.07 1.74 13.55
C ASP A 73 12.16 1.76 12.31
N ARG A 74 11.48 2.90 12.12
CA ARG A 74 10.51 3.08 11.05
C ARG A 74 11.11 2.98 9.65
N ASN A 75 12.42 3.21 9.48
CA ASN A 75 13.09 3.02 8.19
C ASN A 75 13.20 1.54 7.87
N THR A 76 13.64 0.74 8.84
CA THR A 76 13.69 -0.72 8.72
C THR A 76 12.27 -1.30 8.51
N TYR A 77 11.28 -0.84 9.29
CA TYR A 77 9.88 -1.26 9.13
C TYR A 77 9.37 -0.97 7.72
N ARG A 78 9.47 0.26 7.21
CA ARG A 78 9.07 0.61 5.85
C ARG A 78 9.86 -0.17 4.81
N GLY A 79 11.17 -0.29 5.02
CA GLY A 79 12.05 -1.00 4.09
C GLY A 79 11.68 -2.47 3.94
N ARG A 80 11.24 -3.14 5.00
CA ARG A 80 11.06 -4.61 5.02
C ARG A 80 9.60 -5.03 5.00
N GLU A 81 8.76 -4.42 5.83
CA GLU A 81 7.43 -4.93 6.15
C GLU A 81 6.32 -4.31 5.29
N VAL A 82 6.57 -3.16 4.64
CA VAL A 82 5.53 -2.41 3.93
C VAL A 82 5.88 -2.22 2.46
N ALA A 83 4.96 -2.55 1.56
CA ALA A 83 4.95 -2.10 0.17
C ALA A 83 3.76 -1.16 -0.04
N CYS A 84 4.01 0.07 -0.47
CA CYS A 84 2.95 1.07 -0.60
C CYS A 84 2.98 1.79 -1.95
N LEU A 85 1.79 2.15 -2.43
CA LEU A 85 1.60 3.00 -3.60
C LEU A 85 0.57 4.07 -3.26
N PHE A 86 1.04 5.32 -3.17
CA PHE A 86 0.22 6.51 -2.98
C PHE A 86 -0.06 7.19 -4.32
N ARG A 87 -1.09 8.03 -4.36
CA ARG A 87 -1.52 8.75 -5.57
C ARG A 87 -0.41 9.57 -6.24
N GLU A 88 0.45 10.21 -5.46
CA GLU A 88 1.54 11.05 -5.97
C GLU A 88 2.71 10.27 -6.57
N GLY A 89 2.60 8.93 -6.57
CA GLY A 89 3.58 8.05 -7.18
C GLY A 89 4.91 7.97 -6.40
N SER A 90 5.61 6.87 -6.58
CA SER A 90 6.90 6.63 -5.91
C SER A 90 7.94 6.04 -6.87
N LEU A 91 7.81 6.35 -8.16
CA LEU A 91 8.72 5.83 -9.17
C LEU A 91 9.92 6.77 -9.35
N LEU A 92 11.12 6.18 -9.38
CA LEU A 92 12.36 6.89 -9.69
C LEU A 92 12.40 7.22 -11.18
N ARG A 93 13.07 8.34 -11.54
CA ARG A 93 13.29 8.72 -12.94
C ARG A 93 14.36 7.86 -13.64
N ASP A 94 14.37 6.57 -13.36
CA ASP A 94 15.28 5.57 -13.89
C ASP A 94 14.49 4.51 -14.69
N SER A 95 15.12 3.42 -15.08
CA SER A 95 14.46 2.34 -15.81
C SER A 95 13.48 1.55 -14.93
N ALA A 96 12.57 0.80 -15.58
CA ALA A 96 11.66 -0.10 -14.89
C ALA A 96 12.43 -1.09 -14.00
N LEU A 97 13.50 -1.68 -14.52
CA LEU A 97 14.32 -2.64 -13.79
C LEU A 97 14.99 -2.00 -12.55
N ALA A 98 15.59 -0.80 -12.72
CA ALA A 98 16.24 -0.08 -11.62
C ALA A 98 15.26 0.28 -10.49
N ASN A 99 14.01 0.58 -10.82
CA ASN A 99 12.96 0.82 -9.80
C ASN A 99 12.71 -0.41 -8.92
N LEU A 100 12.66 -1.61 -9.51
CA LEU A 100 12.48 -2.84 -8.75
C LEU A 100 13.76 -3.22 -7.97
N GLU A 101 14.93 -3.06 -8.58
CA GLU A 101 16.22 -3.29 -7.91
C GLU A 101 16.33 -2.44 -6.63
N MET A 102 16.02 -1.15 -6.73
CA MET A 102 16.06 -0.25 -5.58
C MET A 102 15.09 -0.67 -4.48
N GLU A 103 13.85 -1.08 -4.82
CA GLU A 103 12.87 -1.54 -3.84
C GLU A 103 13.37 -2.78 -3.07
N VAL A 104 13.97 -3.74 -3.78
CA VAL A 104 14.53 -4.95 -3.18
C VAL A 104 15.75 -4.63 -2.31
N LEU A 105 16.65 -3.75 -2.77
CA LEU A 105 17.83 -3.33 -2.00
C LEU A 105 17.42 -2.60 -0.71
N LEU A 106 16.45 -1.69 -0.77
CA LEU A 106 15.92 -0.99 0.40
C LEU A 106 15.25 -1.92 1.41
N SER A 107 14.76 -3.07 0.97
CA SER A 107 14.22 -4.11 1.86
C SER A 107 15.29 -4.99 2.51
N GLY A 108 16.57 -4.73 2.24
CA GLY A 108 17.70 -5.54 2.69
C GLY A 108 17.86 -6.85 1.92
N GLY A 109 17.14 -7.02 0.80
CA GLY A 109 17.23 -8.17 -0.08
C GLY A 109 18.44 -8.10 -1.03
N LYS A 110 18.75 -9.24 -1.65
CA LYS A 110 19.70 -9.31 -2.77
C LYS A 110 18.90 -9.17 -4.06
N SER A 111 19.30 -8.24 -4.93
CA SER A 111 18.69 -8.07 -6.24
C SER A 111 19.08 -9.21 -7.16
N ASP A 112 18.09 -9.98 -7.59
CA ASP A 112 18.22 -10.95 -8.69
C ASP A 112 17.54 -10.37 -9.93
N LYS A 113 18.35 -9.89 -10.88
CA LYS A 113 17.87 -9.25 -12.11
C LYS A 113 16.98 -10.17 -12.95
N GLU A 114 17.26 -11.45 -12.97
CA GLU A 114 16.46 -12.41 -13.74
C GLU A 114 15.07 -12.55 -13.13
N GLU A 115 14.99 -12.65 -11.80
CA GLU A 115 13.73 -12.69 -11.08
C GLU A 115 12.92 -11.40 -11.27
N LEU A 116 13.56 -10.22 -11.12
CA LEU A 116 12.90 -8.93 -11.31
C LEU A 116 12.42 -8.74 -12.75
N THR A 117 13.19 -9.22 -13.73
CA THR A 117 12.76 -9.26 -15.13
C THR A 117 11.48 -10.07 -15.28
N LYS A 118 11.41 -11.29 -14.70
CA LYS A 118 10.20 -12.13 -14.72
C LYS A 118 8.99 -11.40 -14.11
N VAL A 119 9.18 -10.67 -13.02
CA VAL A 119 8.10 -9.87 -12.41
C VAL A 119 7.60 -8.80 -13.38
N LEU A 120 8.48 -8.02 -14.00
CA LEU A 120 8.11 -6.98 -14.97
C LEU A 120 7.38 -7.56 -16.20
N LEU A 121 7.87 -8.65 -16.76
CA LEU A 121 7.22 -9.33 -17.88
C LEU A 121 5.84 -9.89 -17.47
N SER A 122 5.71 -10.40 -16.24
CA SER A 122 4.45 -10.97 -15.73
C SER A 122 3.32 -9.95 -15.62
N VAL A 123 3.63 -8.66 -15.42
CA VAL A 123 2.62 -7.59 -15.39
C VAL A 123 2.29 -7.05 -16.79
N GLY A 124 3.00 -7.49 -17.85
CA GLY A 124 2.70 -7.15 -19.23
C GLY A 124 3.67 -6.20 -19.90
N LEU A 125 4.78 -5.84 -19.26
CA LEU A 125 5.86 -5.10 -19.91
C LEU A 125 6.61 -6.02 -20.90
N GLN A 126 7.20 -5.40 -21.94
CA GLN A 126 8.01 -6.09 -22.94
C GLN A 126 9.52 -5.90 -22.66
N GLU A 127 10.36 -6.83 -23.09
CA GLU A 127 11.81 -6.80 -22.81
C GLU A 127 12.46 -5.48 -23.19
N HIS A 128 12.10 -4.90 -24.33
CA HIS A 128 12.68 -3.64 -24.81
C HIS A 128 12.30 -2.42 -23.93
N GLN A 129 11.28 -2.55 -23.05
CA GLN A 129 10.83 -1.50 -22.13
C GLN A 129 11.59 -1.52 -20.80
N LEU A 130 12.14 -2.67 -20.39
CA LEU A 130 12.69 -2.88 -19.05
C LEU A 130 13.84 -1.96 -18.68
N LYS A 131 14.68 -1.61 -19.67
CA LYS A 131 15.84 -0.73 -19.50
C LYS A 131 15.58 0.72 -19.96
N ARG A 132 14.34 1.02 -20.40
CA ARG A 132 13.99 2.39 -20.79
C ARG A 132 13.72 3.26 -19.56
N PRO A 133 14.18 4.52 -19.56
CA PRO A 133 13.79 5.48 -18.52
C PRO A 133 12.27 5.64 -18.44
N LEU A 134 11.70 5.75 -17.24
CA LEU A 134 10.26 5.80 -17.05
C LEU A 134 9.56 6.93 -17.82
N ASN A 135 10.21 8.09 -17.94
CA ASN A 135 9.65 9.22 -18.70
C ASN A 135 9.55 8.96 -20.22
N LYS A 136 10.05 7.82 -20.71
CA LYS A 136 9.93 7.34 -22.09
C LYS A 136 8.92 6.20 -22.23
N LEU A 137 8.31 5.77 -21.15
CA LEU A 137 7.24 4.79 -21.11
C LEU A 137 5.87 5.47 -21.13
N SER A 138 4.86 4.80 -21.66
CA SER A 138 3.47 5.26 -21.58
C SER A 138 3.00 5.29 -20.11
N GLU A 139 1.96 6.06 -19.81
CA GLU A 139 1.36 6.09 -18.47
C GLU A 139 0.92 4.70 -18.01
N LYS A 140 0.31 3.94 -18.89
CA LYS A 140 -0.02 2.52 -18.67
C LYS A 140 1.21 1.71 -18.24
N ASP A 141 2.33 1.84 -18.97
CA ASP A 141 3.55 1.08 -18.66
C ASP A 141 4.16 1.52 -17.32
N GLN A 142 4.12 2.81 -17.00
CA GLN A 142 4.55 3.32 -15.70
C GLN A 142 3.69 2.76 -14.56
N GLN A 143 2.38 2.65 -14.74
CA GLN A 143 1.49 2.02 -13.76
C GLN A 143 1.76 0.52 -13.62
N LEU A 144 2.12 -0.18 -14.72
CA LEU A 144 2.57 -1.58 -14.64
C LEU A 144 3.90 -1.72 -13.88
N VAL A 145 4.83 -0.76 -14.00
CA VAL A 145 6.05 -0.73 -13.18
C VAL A 145 5.70 -0.52 -11.71
N ALA A 146 4.78 0.38 -11.39
CA ALA A 146 4.33 0.60 -10.01
C ALA A 146 3.70 -0.66 -9.40
N LEU A 147 2.86 -1.38 -10.17
CA LEU A 147 2.33 -2.68 -9.77
C LEU A 147 3.44 -3.71 -9.55
N ALA A 148 4.37 -3.83 -10.50
CA ALA A 148 5.50 -4.76 -10.39
C ALA A 148 6.36 -4.48 -9.16
N LYS A 149 6.55 -3.20 -8.79
CA LYS A 149 7.28 -2.78 -7.60
C LYS A 149 6.62 -3.30 -6.31
N LEU A 150 5.29 -3.20 -6.19
CA LEU A 150 4.55 -3.80 -5.07
C LEU A 150 4.72 -5.33 -5.02
N LEU A 151 4.64 -5.99 -6.18
CA LEU A 151 4.75 -7.44 -6.29
C LEU A 151 6.17 -7.97 -6.03
N ALA A 152 7.20 -7.20 -6.37
CA ALA A 152 8.61 -7.60 -6.21
C ALA A 152 9.07 -7.63 -4.75
N LYS A 153 8.44 -6.85 -3.87
CA LYS A 153 8.81 -6.75 -2.45
C LYS A 153 8.32 -7.96 -1.67
N LYS A 154 9.07 -9.06 -1.74
CA LYS A 154 8.69 -10.32 -1.11
C LYS A 154 8.62 -10.25 0.41
N THR A 155 9.48 -9.46 1.04
CA THR A 155 9.53 -9.29 2.50
C THR A 155 8.30 -8.59 3.07
N ALA A 156 7.64 -7.74 2.27
CA ALA A 156 6.49 -6.97 2.76
C ALA A 156 5.36 -7.90 3.21
N GLN A 157 4.89 -7.66 4.44
CA GLN A 157 3.70 -8.29 5.00
C GLN A 157 2.45 -7.41 4.80
N LEU A 158 2.62 -6.11 4.56
CA LEU A 158 1.55 -5.14 4.34
C LEU A 158 1.68 -4.51 2.95
N LEU A 159 0.62 -4.64 2.16
CA LEU A 159 0.45 -3.98 0.87
C LEU A 159 -0.56 -2.85 1.04
N LEU A 160 -0.17 -1.62 0.72
CA LEU A 160 -1.02 -0.43 0.83
C LEU A 160 -1.21 0.20 -0.55
N VAL A 161 -2.47 0.45 -0.94
CA VAL A 161 -2.79 1.11 -2.21
C VAL A 161 -3.78 2.25 -1.96
N ASP A 162 -3.36 3.46 -2.26
CA ASP A 162 -4.21 4.64 -2.13
C ASP A 162 -4.94 4.93 -3.45
N GLU A 163 -6.26 4.73 -3.45
CA GLU A 163 -7.15 4.93 -4.58
C GLU A 163 -6.70 4.17 -5.86
N PRO A 164 -6.84 2.84 -5.91
CA PRO A 164 -6.47 2.02 -7.07
C PRO A 164 -7.14 2.48 -8.37
N GLU A 165 -8.31 3.11 -8.30
CA GLU A 165 -9.01 3.71 -9.44
C GLU A 165 -8.21 4.84 -10.10
N VAL A 166 -7.32 5.48 -9.35
CA VAL A 166 -6.43 6.53 -9.84
C VAL A 166 -5.09 5.94 -10.27
N VAL A 167 -4.44 5.20 -9.37
CA VAL A 167 -3.05 4.73 -9.60
C VAL A 167 -2.94 3.61 -10.64
N PHE A 168 -4.05 2.96 -11.00
CA PHE A 168 -4.12 1.90 -12.01
C PHE A 168 -5.14 2.19 -13.12
N SER A 169 -5.50 3.47 -13.33
CA SER A 169 -6.51 3.89 -14.32
C SER A 169 -6.21 3.38 -15.73
N GLU A 170 -4.97 3.45 -16.18
CA GLU A 170 -4.54 3.11 -17.53
C GLU A 170 -4.19 1.64 -17.71
N CYS A 171 -3.60 1.00 -16.70
CA CYS A 171 -3.24 -0.43 -16.78
C CYS A 171 -4.42 -1.36 -16.44
N GLY A 172 -5.49 -0.82 -15.86
CA GLY A 172 -6.70 -1.54 -15.48
C GLY A 172 -6.74 -1.94 -14.00
N VAL A 173 -7.67 -1.30 -13.27
CA VAL A 173 -7.86 -1.50 -11.82
C VAL A 173 -8.11 -2.96 -11.47
N SER A 174 -9.04 -3.62 -12.18
CA SER A 174 -9.34 -5.04 -11.90
C SER A 174 -8.12 -5.94 -12.10
N PHE A 175 -7.36 -5.72 -13.17
CA PHE A 175 -6.13 -6.48 -13.43
C PHE A 175 -5.11 -6.33 -12.30
N ALA A 176 -4.87 -5.09 -11.85
CA ALA A 176 -3.90 -4.83 -10.78
C ALA A 176 -4.36 -5.40 -9.42
N MET A 177 -5.63 -5.15 -9.06
CA MET A 177 -6.17 -5.58 -7.77
C MET A 177 -6.30 -7.11 -7.66
N GLU A 178 -6.65 -7.81 -8.74
CA GLU A 178 -6.65 -9.28 -8.76
C GLU A 178 -5.27 -9.87 -8.49
N ARG A 179 -4.22 -9.26 -9.05
CA ARG A 179 -2.83 -9.70 -8.81
C ARG A 179 -2.39 -9.44 -7.37
N LEU A 180 -2.69 -8.26 -6.82
CA LEU A 180 -2.37 -7.93 -5.43
C LEU A 180 -3.14 -8.82 -4.47
N ARG A 181 -4.44 -9.06 -4.68
CA ARG A 181 -5.24 -9.96 -3.86
C ARG A 181 -4.73 -11.39 -3.93
N ARG A 182 -4.38 -11.89 -5.12
CA ARG A 182 -3.79 -13.22 -5.28
C ARG A 182 -2.49 -13.35 -4.49
N GLN A 183 -1.60 -12.35 -4.55
CA GLN A 183 -0.36 -12.35 -3.77
C GLN A 183 -0.64 -12.31 -2.26
N CYS A 184 -1.61 -11.49 -1.83
CA CYS A 184 -2.06 -11.43 -0.45
C CYS A 184 -2.44 -12.83 0.08
N LEU A 185 -3.29 -13.54 -0.66
CA LEU A 185 -3.74 -14.88 -0.27
C LEU A 185 -2.63 -15.92 -0.32
N GLN A 186 -1.80 -15.93 -1.38
CA GLN A 186 -0.75 -16.96 -1.57
C GLN A 186 0.44 -16.80 -0.63
N GLN A 187 0.74 -15.58 -0.20
CA GLN A 187 1.90 -15.27 0.64
C GLN A 187 1.49 -14.80 2.05
N GLU A 188 0.24 -15.00 2.42
CA GLU A 188 -0.32 -14.61 3.73
C GLU A 188 -0.02 -13.14 4.09
N LYS A 189 -0.14 -12.22 3.12
CA LYS A 189 0.05 -10.78 3.33
C LYS A 189 -1.26 -10.10 3.71
N CYS A 190 -1.16 -8.91 4.27
CA CYS A 190 -2.29 -8.01 4.47
C CYS A 190 -2.38 -7.04 3.28
N LEU A 191 -3.56 -6.85 2.68
CA LEU A 191 -3.82 -5.83 1.68
C LEU A 191 -4.81 -4.82 2.22
N VAL A 192 -4.41 -3.56 2.32
CA VAL A 192 -5.30 -2.44 2.67
C VAL A 192 -5.32 -1.44 1.52
N PHE A 193 -6.49 -1.15 1.01
CA PHE A 193 -6.64 -0.15 -0.05
C PHE A 193 -7.80 0.80 0.23
N THR A 194 -7.66 2.04 -0.24
CA THR A 194 -8.64 3.09 -0.04
C THR A 194 -9.39 3.38 -1.32
N THR A 195 -10.65 3.76 -1.22
CA THR A 195 -11.48 4.13 -2.37
C THR A 195 -12.47 5.24 -2.01
N GLN A 196 -13.05 5.86 -3.04
CA GLN A 196 -14.22 6.74 -2.89
C GLN A 196 -15.52 6.04 -3.29
N THR A 197 -15.43 4.86 -3.90
CA THR A 197 -16.58 4.12 -4.43
C THR A 197 -16.55 2.65 -4.03
N LEU A 198 -17.67 1.95 -4.23
CA LEU A 198 -17.80 0.51 -3.96
C LEU A 198 -17.37 -0.38 -5.15
N GLN A 199 -16.83 0.19 -6.24
CA GLN A 199 -16.49 -0.60 -7.44
C GLN A 199 -15.43 -1.68 -7.19
N SER A 200 -14.51 -1.43 -6.26
CA SER A 200 -13.42 -2.35 -5.90
C SER A 200 -13.76 -3.29 -4.74
N VAL A 201 -15.02 -3.30 -4.27
CA VAL A 201 -15.45 -4.08 -3.09
C VAL A 201 -15.17 -5.58 -3.23
N LYS A 202 -15.27 -6.13 -4.42
CA LYS A 202 -15.00 -7.56 -4.72
C LYS A 202 -13.56 -8.01 -4.43
N PHE A 203 -12.62 -7.08 -4.20
CA PHE A 203 -11.23 -7.37 -3.88
C PHE A 203 -10.91 -7.34 -2.38
N ALA A 204 -11.91 -7.04 -1.54
CA ALA A 204 -11.76 -7.00 -0.09
C ALA A 204 -12.51 -8.13 0.58
N ASP A 205 -11.98 -8.64 1.69
CA ASP A 205 -12.67 -9.54 2.59
C ASP A 205 -13.46 -8.74 3.64
N GLU A 206 -13.03 -7.53 3.95
CA GLU A 206 -13.72 -6.62 4.86
C GLU A 206 -13.86 -5.22 4.27
N LEU A 207 -15.04 -4.63 4.48
CA LEU A 207 -15.34 -3.24 4.10
C LEU A 207 -15.45 -2.37 5.36
N TRP A 208 -14.67 -1.30 5.37
CA TRP A 208 -14.64 -0.30 6.42
C TRP A 208 -14.95 1.09 5.87
N GLY A 209 -15.69 1.90 6.61
CA GLY A 209 -15.98 3.30 6.28
C GLY A 209 -15.08 4.25 7.09
N LEU A 210 -14.52 5.27 6.45
CA LEU A 210 -13.83 6.36 7.12
C LEU A 210 -14.57 7.67 6.83
N ASN A 211 -15.22 8.22 7.87
CA ASN A 211 -15.98 9.46 7.76
C ASN A 211 -15.79 10.32 9.01
N GLY A 212 -15.56 11.62 8.83
CA GLY A 212 -15.33 12.56 9.92
C GLY A 212 -14.18 12.12 10.85
N GLY A 213 -13.15 11.50 10.28
CA GLY A 213 -11.99 11.01 11.02
C GLY A 213 -12.26 9.76 11.87
N LYS A 214 -13.41 9.10 11.72
CA LYS A 214 -13.79 7.88 12.46
C LYS A 214 -13.81 6.68 11.52
N LEU A 215 -13.20 5.57 11.94
CA LEU A 215 -13.19 4.30 11.23
C LEU A 215 -14.30 3.40 11.75
N LEU A 216 -15.14 2.88 10.87
CA LEU A 216 -16.30 2.04 11.21
C LEU A 216 -16.28 0.78 10.34
N PHE A 217 -16.39 -0.38 10.98
CA PHE A 217 -16.62 -1.63 10.29
C PHE A 217 -18.02 -1.63 9.65
N ILE A 218 -18.11 -1.98 8.37
CA ILE A 218 -19.39 -2.03 7.64
C ILE A 218 -19.86 -3.47 7.48
N LYS A 219 -18.99 -4.32 6.89
CA LYS A 219 -19.33 -5.74 6.66
C LYS A 219 -18.12 -6.59 6.33
N GLU A 220 -18.23 -7.89 6.53
CA GLU A 220 -17.40 -8.96 5.96
C GLU A 220 -18.02 -9.46 4.65
N GLN A 221 -17.20 -9.92 3.70
CA GLN A 221 -17.63 -10.41 2.38
C GLN A 221 -17.31 -11.89 2.21
#